data_f2157e3cccbed27e07dcf098c5da6f5b
#
_entry.id   f2157e3cccbed27e07dcf098c5da6f5b
#
_cell.length_a   1.000
_cell.length_b   1.000
_cell.length_c   1.000
_cell.angle_alpha   90.00
_cell.angle_beta   90.00
_cell.angle_gamma   90.00
#
_symmetry.space_group_name_H-M   'P 1'
#
loop_
_entity.id
_entity.type
_entity.pdbx_description
1 polymer ?
#
loop_
_entity_poly.entity_id
_entity_poly.type
_entity_poly.pdbx_seq_one_letter_code
_entity_poly.pdbx_strand_id
1 'polypeptide(L)'
;IGQGQKVGMGGHLMGQKVTDQVAEMRSLPSGIDQRSPARHPDWLGPDDLALKVEELRQLTKNKVPIQLKLGASKVYDDVRMAAKCDPDSIYLDGMEGSTGAGPHIAAANTGIPGIAAIREARRALDDVGKTGKVTLIYAGGVRDGADMAKALALGADAIAIGTGSM
;
A
#
# COMPACT_ATOMS: atom_id res chain seq x y z
N ILE A 1 2.12 4.51 5.63
CA ILE A 1 2.82 3.34 6.15
C ILE A 1 2.52 2.13 5.26
N GLY A 2 3.52 1.33 4.97
CA GLY A 2 3.37 0.14 4.14
C GLY A 2 3.69 0.35 2.67
N GLN A 3 3.60 -0.72 1.91
CA GLN A 3 3.86 -0.80 0.48
C GLN A 3 2.74 -1.61 -0.20
N GLY A 4 2.59 -1.51 -1.52
CA GLY A 4 1.56 -2.24 -2.25
C GLY A 4 1.87 -3.73 -2.43
N GLN A 5 1.25 -4.36 -3.42
CA GLN A 5 1.23 -5.81 -3.59
C GLN A 5 2.61 -6.46 -3.73
N LYS A 6 3.62 -5.74 -4.20
CA LYS A 6 4.96 -6.28 -4.44
C LYS A 6 5.96 -5.84 -3.37
N VAL A 7 5.59 -6.04 -2.11
CA VAL A 7 6.43 -5.75 -0.94
C VAL A 7 7.76 -6.50 -1.02
N GLY A 8 8.85 -5.81 -0.75
CA GLY A 8 10.19 -6.39 -0.78
C GLY A 8 10.80 -6.63 -2.17
N MET A 9 10.02 -6.42 -3.22
CA MET A 9 10.46 -6.64 -4.60
C MET A 9 10.53 -5.35 -5.42
N GLY A 10 9.88 -4.31 -4.95
CA GLY A 10 9.64 -3.10 -5.70
C GLY A 10 10.71 -2.03 -5.60
N GLY A 11 11.69 -2.18 -4.77
CA GLY A 11 12.75 -1.21 -4.58
C GLY A 11 14.14 -1.72 -4.98
N HIS A 12 14.20 -2.75 -5.81
CA HIS A 12 15.49 -3.28 -6.24
C HIS A 12 16.18 -2.30 -7.19
N LEU A 13 17.22 -1.64 -6.71
CA LEU A 13 18.09 -0.78 -7.49
C LEU A 13 19.46 -1.46 -7.59
N MET A 14 19.81 -1.90 -8.80
CA MET A 14 21.09 -2.57 -9.06
C MET A 14 22.26 -1.62 -8.78
N GLY A 15 23.33 -2.12 -8.19
CA GLY A 15 24.52 -1.34 -7.87
C GLY A 15 25.09 -0.55 -9.02
N GLN A 16 25.02 -1.09 -10.23
CA GLN A 16 25.41 -0.41 -11.47
C GLN A 16 24.64 0.91 -11.72
N LYS A 17 23.45 1.05 -11.15
CA LYS A 17 22.61 2.25 -11.25
C LYS A 17 22.75 3.17 -10.05
N VAL A 18 23.42 2.71 -8.99
CA VAL A 18 23.72 3.51 -7.80
C VAL A 18 25.01 4.29 -8.04
N THR A 19 24.92 5.32 -8.87
CA THR A 19 26.00 6.28 -9.11
C THR A 19 26.27 7.09 -7.85
N ASP A 20 27.40 7.80 -7.76
CA ASP A 20 27.73 8.66 -6.62
C ASP A 20 26.63 9.70 -6.36
N GLN A 21 26.04 10.27 -7.40
CA GLN A 21 24.91 11.20 -7.29
C GLN A 21 23.67 10.55 -6.68
N VAL A 22 23.32 9.33 -7.11
CA VAL A 22 22.19 8.59 -6.57
C VAL A 22 22.46 8.17 -5.11
N ALA A 23 23.69 7.76 -4.82
CA ALA A 23 24.13 7.38 -3.48
C ALA A 23 23.99 8.55 -2.50
N GLU A 24 24.46 9.74 -2.89
CA GLU A 24 24.33 10.97 -2.09
C GLU A 24 22.86 11.35 -1.86
N MET A 25 22.06 11.41 -2.95
CA MET A 25 20.63 11.77 -2.88
C MET A 25 19.80 10.85 -1.98
N ARG A 26 20.16 9.59 -1.90
CA ARG A 26 19.40 8.57 -1.17
C ARG A 26 20.07 8.12 0.13
N SER A 27 21.20 8.69 0.50
CA SER A 27 22.02 8.30 1.65
C SER A 27 22.35 6.80 1.63
N LEU A 28 22.82 6.30 0.48
CA LEU A 28 23.14 4.91 0.23
C LEU A 28 24.63 4.75 -0.12
N PRO A 29 25.23 3.57 0.11
CA PRO A 29 26.56 3.26 -0.43
C PRO A 29 26.53 3.22 -1.97
N SER A 30 27.51 3.83 -2.62
CA SER A 30 27.69 3.79 -4.06
C SER A 30 28.04 2.38 -4.56
N GLY A 31 27.55 1.99 -5.73
CA GLY A 31 27.88 0.75 -6.39
C GLY A 31 27.32 -0.54 -5.77
N ILE A 32 26.48 -0.45 -4.75
CA ILE A 32 25.91 -1.60 -4.05
C ILE A 32 24.44 -1.73 -4.35
N ASP A 33 23.96 -2.97 -4.62
CA ASP A 33 22.56 -3.27 -4.82
C ASP A 33 21.72 -2.85 -3.60
N GLN A 34 20.65 -2.11 -3.86
CA GLN A 34 19.69 -1.73 -2.85
C GLN A 34 18.38 -2.50 -3.02
N ARG A 35 17.91 -3.09 -1.93
CA ARG A 35 16.68 -3.89 -1.91
C ARG A 35 15.75 -3.37 -0.83
N SER A 36 14.46 -3.25 -1.16
CA SER A 36 13.46 -2.99 -0.14
C SER A 36 13.33 -4.19 0.80
N PRO A 37 13.14 -3.98 2.09
CA PRO A 37 12.87 -5.06 3.02
C PRO A 37 11.52 -5.74 2.70
N ALA A 38 11.41 -7.04 2.97
CA ALA A 38 10.19 -7.80 2.75
C ALA A 38 9.03 -7.36 3.66
N ARG A 39 9.35 -6.69 4.75
CA ARG A 39 8.39 -6.09 5.69
C ARG A 39 9.05 -4.90 6.38
N HIS A 40 8.24 -4.09 7.04
CA HIS A 40 8.77 -3.02 7.87
C HIS A 40 9.62 -3.57 9.02
N PRO A 41 10.78 -3.00 9.32
CA PRO A 41 11.64 -3.49 10.40
C PRO A 41 11.07 -3.20 11.81
N ASP A 42 10.22 -2.19 11.92
CA ASP A 42 9.75 -1.64 13.20
C ASP A 42 8.63 -2.45 13.86
N TRP A 43 7.97 -3.36 13.12
CA TRP A 43 6.87 -4.16 13.68
C TRP A 43 6.81 -5.56 13.07
N LEU A 44 6.33 -6.50 13.87
CA LEU A 44 6.19 -7.91 13.50
C LEU A 44 4.73 -8.33 13.33
N GLY A 45 3.80 -7.61 13.92
CA GLY A 45 2.39 -7.95 13.92
C GLY A 45 1.45 -6.75 14.10
N PRO A 46 0.14 -7.00 14.16
CA PRO A 46 -0.87 -5.94 14.27
C PRO A 46 -0.73 -5.08 15.53
N ASP A 47 -0.32 -5.66 16.64
CA ASP A 47 -0.17 -4.93 17.91
C ASP A 47 0.97 -3.91 17.82
N ASP A 48 2.12 -4.33 17.27
CA ASP A 48 3.23 -3.41 17.01
C ASP A 48 2.86 -2.31 16.02
N LEU A 49 2.06 -2.65 15.00
CA LEU A 49 1.57 -1.67 14.04
C LEU A 49 0.63 -0.65 14.70
N ALA A 50 -0.23 -1.09 15.61
CA ALA A 50 -1.10 -0.19 16.38
C ALA A 50 -0.28 0.78 17.23
N LEU A 51 0.77 0.29 17.90
CA LEU A 51 1.72 1.13 18.65
C LEU A 51 2.43 2.14 17.74
N LYS A 52 2.84 1.73 16.54
CA LYS A 52 3.46 2.63 15.57
C LYS A 52 2.49 3.71 15.07
N VAL A 53 1.24 3.38 14.84
CA VAL A 53 0.21 4.36 14.49
C VAL A 53 0.02 5.38 15.61
N GLU A 54 -0.07 4.92 16.85
CA GLU A 54 -0.21 5.79 18.02
C GLU A 54 1.03 6.70 18.21
N GLU A 55 2.25 6.15 18.07
CA GLU A 55 3.48 6.92 18.09
C GLU A 55 3.45 8.09 17.08
N LEU A 56 3.05 7.79 15.84
CA LEU A 56 2.94 8.80 14.80
C LEU A 56 1.86 9.85 15.10
N ARG A 57 0.73 9.45 15.70
CA ARG A 57 -0.30 10.38 16.14
C ARG A 57 0.24 11.35 17.21
N GLN A 58 0.98 10.84 18.19
CA GLN A 58 1.59 11.66 19.23
C GLN A 58 2.63 12.62 18.65
N LEU A 59 3.55 12.13 17.82
CA LEU A 59 4.58 12.94 17.17
C LEU A 59 3.99 14.08 16.32
N THR A 60 2.92 13.80 15.59
CA THR A 60 2.26 14.78 14.73
C THR A 60 1.20 15.61 15.48
N LYS A 61 0.96 15.33 16.76
CA LYS A 61 -0.11 15.93 17.56
C LYS A 61 -1.48 15.79 16.88
N ASN A 62 -1.74 14.65 16.25
CA ASN A 62 -2.93 14.37 15.45
C ASN A 62 -3.20 15.36 14.31
N LYS A 63 -2.19 16.04 13.79
CA LYS A 63 -2.35 17.02 12.70
C LYS A 63 -2.16 16.44 11.31
N VAL A 64 -1.70 15.19 11.21
CA VAL A 64 -1.41 14.53 9.94
C VAL A 64 -2.21 13.21 9.87
N PRO A 65 -2.95 12.97 8.78
CA PRO A 65 -3.65 11.69 8.61
C PRO A 65 -2.66 10.55 8.45
N ILE A 66 -2.98 9.39 9.04
CA ILE A 66 -2.18 8.19 8.94
C ILE A 66 -2.87 7.22 7.99
N GLN A 67 -2.16 6.88 6.93
CA GLN A 67 -2.62 5.95 5.92
C GLN A 67 -1.82 4.65 5.99
N LEU A 68 -2.51 3.51 6.01
CA LEU A 68 -1.92 2.20 5.84
C LEU A 68 -2.10 1.72 4.41
N LYS A 69 -1.01 1.27 3.77
CA LYS A 69 -1.07 0.70 2.42
C LYS A 69 -0.94 -0.81 2.48
N LEU A 70 -1.87 -1.50 1.84
CA LEU A 70 -1.97 -2.95 1.77
C LEU A 70 -1.99 -3.40 0.31
N GLY A 71 -1.40 -4.55 0.04
CA GLY A 71 -1.60 -5.26 -1.22
C GLY A 71 -2.83 -6.14 -1.18
N ALA A 72 -3.48 -6.33 -2.32
CA ALA A 72 -4.67 -7.17 -2.44
C ALA A 72 -4.30 -8.65 -2.44
N SER A 73 -4.22 -9.27 -1.27
CA SER A 73 -3.98 -10.71 -1.07
C SER A 73 -5.12 -11.33 -0.27
N LYS A 74 -4.99 -11.45 1.04
CA LYS A 74 -6.06 -11.86 1.97
C LYS A 74 -6.86 -10.64 2.43
N VAL A 75 -7.48 -9.97 1.48
CA VAL A 75 -8.02 -8.61 1.63
C VAL A 75 -8.92 -8.46 2.85
N TYR A 76 -9.86 -9.38 3.03
CA TYR A 76 -10.80 -9.30 4.15
C TYR A 76 -10.10 -9.32 5.52
N ASP A 77 -9.18 -10.25 5.72
CA ASP A 77 -8.47 -10.40 7.00
C ASP A 77 -7.47 -9.27 7.21
N ASP A 78 -6.72 -8.91 6.17
CA ASP A 78 -5.69 -7.86 6.22
C ASP A 78 -6.32 -6.50 6.52
N VAL A 79 -7.45 -6.17 5.87
CA VAL A 79 -8.18 -4.91 6.11
C VAL A 79 -8.78 -4.87 7.52
N ARG A 80 -9.32 -5.98 8.02
CA ARG A 80 -9.82 -6.05 9.41
C ARG A 80 -8.71 -5.79 10.43
N MET A 81 -7.55 -6.41 10.24
CA MET A 81 -6.39 -6.19 11.13
C MET A 81 -5.91 -4.74 11.05
N ALA A 82 -5.76 -4.20 9.84
CA ALA A 82 -5.34 -2.83 9.65
C ALA A 82 -6.34 -1.82 10.24
N ALA A 83 -7.63 -2.04 10.06
CA ALA A 83 -8.67 -1.15 10.58
C ALA A 83 -8.70 -1.10 12.12
N LYS A 84 -8.27 -2.17 12.80
CA LYS A 84 -8.14 -2.20 14.28
C LYS A 84 -6.96 -1.36 14.78
N CYS A 85 -5.98 -1.07 13.93
CA CYS A 85 -4.88 -0.17 14.28
C CYS A 85 -5.27 1.32 14.18
N ASP A 86 -6.53 1.61 13.89
CA ASP A 86 -7.15 2.94 13.87
C ASP A 86 -6.47 3.95 12.90
N PRO A 87 -6.23 3.58 11.62
CA PRO A 87 -5.76 4.53 10.62
C PRO A 87 -6.88 5.46 10.16
N ASP A 88 -6.53 6.60 9.57
CA ASP A 88 -7.50 7.49 8.92
C ASP A 88 -7.92 6.97 7.54
N SER A 89 -7.02 6.23 6.86
CA SER A 89 -7.31 5.62 5.57
C SER A 89 -6.55 4.32 5.35
N ILE A 90 -7.15 3.44 4.55
CA ILE A 90 -6.53 2.23 4.02
C ILE A 90 -6.41 2.37 2.51
N TYR A 91 -5.18 2.27 2.00
CA TYR A 91 -4.86 2.29 0.58
C TYR A 91 -4.70 0.85 0.10
N LEU A 92 -5.67 0.37 -0.66
CA LEU A 92 -5.70 -0.98 -1.21
C LEU A 92 -5.12 -0.98 -2.63
N ASP A 93 -4.02 -1.69 -2.82
CA ASP A 93 -3.31 -1.78 -4.11
C ASP A 93 -3.53 -3.16 -4.74
N GLY A 94 -4.16 -3.21 -5.91
CA GLY A 94 -4.41 -4.45 -6.65
C GLY A 94 -3.14 -5.07 -7.25
N MET A 95 -3.27 -6.28 -7.77
CA MET A 95 -2.15 -6.98 -8.44
C MET A 95 -1.60 -6.20 -9.65
N GLU A 96 -2.38 -5.32 -10.22
CA GLU A 96 -2.01 -4.48 -11.37
C GLU A 96 -1.09 -3.32 -10.95
N GLY A 97 -1.11 -2.97 -9.68
CA GLY A 97 -0.34 -1.87 -9.12
C GLY A 97 1.07 -2.26 -8.68
N SER A 98 1.71 -1.34 -8.01
CA SER A 98 3.04 -1.42 -7.43
C SER A 98 4.11 -0.76 -8.31
N THR A 99 5.33 -1.27 -8.29
CA THR A 99 6.48 -0.64 -8.93
C THR A 99 6.80 -1.24 -10.29
N GLY A 100 7.27 -0.45 -11.23
CA GLY A 100 7.81 -0.93 -12.50
C GLY A 100 9.15 -1.68 -12.38
N ALA A 101 9.77 -1.69 -11.20
CA ALA A 101 11.05 -2.38 -10.94
C ALA A 101 10.89 -3.78 -10.33
N GLY A 102 9.66 -4.26 -10.15
CA GLY A 102 9.39 -5.60 -9.61
C GLY A 102 9.81 -6.72 -10.57
N PRO A 103 10.26 -7.89 -10.04
CA PRO A 103 10.51 -9.06 -10.88
C PRO A 103 9.26 -9.47 -11.65
N HIS A 104 9.43 -9.90 -12.91
CA HIS A 104 8.31 -10.29 -13.78
C HIS A 104 7.42 -11.37 -13.14
N ILE A 105 8.02 -12.36 -12.50
CA ILE A 105 7.26 -13.43 -11.83
C ILE A 105 6.34 -12.90 -10.72
N ALA A 106 6.80 -11.91 -9.97
CA ALA A 106 5.98 -11.27 -8.94
C ALA A 106 4.89 -10.40 -9.57
N ALA A 107 5.21 -9.64 -10.62
CA ALA A 107 4.26 -8.81 -11.33
C ALA A 107 3.08 -9.62 -11.89
N ALA A 108 3.35 -10.83 -12.38
CA ALA A 108 2.34 -11.68 -13.01
C ALA A 108 1.57 -12.58 -12.03
N ASN A 109 2.13 -12.87 -10.83
CA ASN A 109 1.63 -13.98 -10.01
C ASN A 109 1.36 -13.62 -8.55
N THR A 110 1.46 -12.36 -8.14
CA THR A 110 1.16 -11.96 -6.75
C THR A 110 -0.10 -11.13 -6.66
N GLY A 111 -0.94 -11.47 -5.68
CA GLY A 111 -2.17 -10.75 -5.41
C GLY A 111 -3.37 -11.19 -6.23
N ILE A 112 -4.45 -10.44 -6.09
CA ILE A 112 -5.69 -10.59 -6.85
C ILE A 112 -6.02 -9.30 -7.59
N PRO A 113 -6.85 -9.35 -8.64
CA PRO A 113 -7.31 -8.16 -9.34
C PRO A 113 -7.94 -7.15 -8.37
N GLY A 114 -7.47 -5.90 -8.43
CA GLY A 114 -7.86 -4.89 -7.47
C GLY A 114 -9.36 -4.62 -7.44
N ILE A 115 -10.01 -4.63 -8.60
CA ILE A 115 -11.45 -4.45 -8.71
C ILE A 115 -12.26 -5.50 -7.91
N ALA A 116 -11.77 -6.74 -7.84
CA ALA A 116 -12.38 -7.80 -7.05
C ALA A 116 -12.13 -7.62 -5.55
N ALA A 117 -11.04 -6.97 -5.18
CA ALA A 117 -10.63 -6.76 -3.80
C ALA A 117 -11.48 -5.71 -3.07
N ILE A 118 -12.05 -4.74 -3.78
CA ILE A 118 -12.77 -3.61 -3.18
C ILE A 118 -13.94 -4.08 -2.32
N ARG A 119 -14.74 -5.01 -2.82
CA ARG A 119 -15.92 -5.54 -2.07
C ARG A 119 -15.52 -6.24 -0.79
N GLU A 120 -14.44 -7.02 -0.82
CA GLU A 120 -13.92 -7.70 0.37
C GLU A 120 -13.39 -6.70 1.40
N ALA A 121 -12.70 -5.65 0.94
CA ALA A 121 -12.22 -4.59 1.82
C ALA A 121 -13.38 -3.81 2.46
N ARG A 122 -14.40 -3.47 1.69
CA ARG A 122 -15.60 -2.78 2.21
C ARG A 122 -16.32 -3.63 3.25
N ARG A 123 -16.57 -4.91 2.94
CA ARG A 123 -17.16 -5.86 3.88
C ARG A 123 -16.36 -5.95 5.19
N ALA A 124 -15.03 -5.99 5.08
CA ALA A 124 -14.17 -6.01 6.25
C ALA A 124 -14.33 -4.77 7.14
N LEU A 125 -14.45 -3.58 6.54
CA LEU A 125 -14.70 -2.32 7.27
C LEU A 125 -16.10 -2.30 7.89
N ASP A 126 -17.11 -2.81 7.18
CA ASP A 126 -18.48 -2.93 7.69
C ASP A 126 -18.52 -3.81 8.94
N ASP A 127 -17.92 -4.99 8.87
CA ASP A 127 -17.91 -5.99 9.95
C ASP A 127 -17.18 -5.53 11.22
N VAL A 128 -16.23 -4.60 11.09
CA VAL A 128 -15.54 -4.00 12.26
C VAL A 128 -16.09 -2.63 12.66
N GLY A 129 -17.18 -2.16 12.04
CA GLY A 129 -17.84 -0.89 12.35
C GLY A 129 -16.99 0.35 12.02
N LYS A 130 -16.14 0.25 10.99
CA LYS A 130 -15.23 1.33 10.56
C LYS A 130 -15.65 2.00 9.25
N THR A 131 -16.71 1.55 8.60
CA THR A 131 -17.29 2.23 7.42
C THR A 131 -17.68 3.66 7.79
N GLY A 132 -17.31 4.61 6.94
CA GLY A 132 -17.48 6.05 7.20
C GLY A 132 -16.51 6.66 8.20
N LYS A 133 -15.65 5.85 8.85
CA LYS A 133 -14.59 6.33 9.75
C LYS A 133 -13.20 6.17 9.14
N VAL A 134 -12.98 5.10 8.39
CA VAL A 134 -11.74 4.83 7.68
C VAL A 134 -12.01 4.96 6.19
N THR A 135 -11.29 5.85 5.51
CA THR A 135 -11.39 6.05 4.07
C THR A 135 -10.75 4.88 3.33
N LEU A 136 -11.50 4.21 2.46
CA LEU A 136 -10.97 3.15 1.59
C LEU A 136 -10.51 3.76 0.26
N ILE A 137 -9.22 3.78 0.03
CA ILE A 137 -8.60 4.28 -1.21
C ILE A 137 -8.22 3.07 -2.06
N TYR A 138 -8.67 3.05 -3.31
CA TYR A 138 -8.32 1.99 -4.27
C TYR A 138 -7.27 2.45 -5.26
N ALA A 139 -6.33 1.57 -5.58
CA ALA A 139 -5.34 1.73 -6.64
C ALA A 139 -5.06 0.41 -7.36
N GLY A 140 -4.51 0.52 -8.54
CA GLY A 140 -4.11 -0.62 -9.37
C GLY A 140 -5.00 -0.76 -10.61
N GLY A 141 -4.40 -0.65 -11.80
CA GLY A 141 -5.06 -0.90 -13.07
C GLY A 141 -6.13 0.13 -13.50
N VAL A 142 -6.25 1.26 -12.82
CA VAL A 142 -7.18 2.33 -13.19
C VAL A 142 -6.67 3.06 -14.44
N ARG A 143 -7.43 3.03 -15.51
CA ARG A 143 -7.06 3.54 -16.85
C ARG A 143 -7.89 4.76 -17.27
N ASP A 144 -9.15 4.77 -16.88
CA ASP A 144 -10.13 5.76 -17.33
C ASP A 144 -11.22 6.03 -16.29
N GLY A 145 -12.12 6.96 -16.61
CA GLY A 145 -13.23 7.32 -15.74
C GLY A 145 -14.25 6.20 -15.52
N ALA A 146 -14.37 5.25 -16.44
CA ALA A 146 -15.26 4.10 -16.25
C ALA A 146 -14.71 3.15 -15.19
N ASP A 147 -13.39 2.93 -15.14
CA ASP A 147 -12.76 2.14 -14.08
C ASP A 147 -12.91 2.84 -12.72
N MET A 148 -12.78 4.17 -12.67
CA MET A 148 -13.05 4.94 -11.45
C MET A 148 -14.50 4.79 -10.98
N ALA A 149 -15.46 4.95 -11.86
CA ALA A 149 -16.88 4.83 -11.53
C ALA A 149 -17.23 3.43 -11.01
N LYS A 150 -16.68 2.38 -11.62
CA LYS A 150 -16.83 0.99 -11.14
C LYS A 150 -16.26 0.81 -9.74
N ALA A 151 -15.05 1.33 -9.48
CA ALA A 151 -14.41 1.20 -8.19
C ALA A 151 -15.20 1.91 -7.07
N LEU A 152 -15.71 3.12 -7.33
CA LEU A 152 -16.56 3.84 -6.40
C LEU A 152 -17.88 3.07 -6.16
N ALA A 153 -18.52 2.56 -7.22
CA ALA A 153 -19.75 1.78 -7.11
C ALA A 153 -19.55 0.47 -6.30
N LEU A 154 -18.35 -0.11 -6.32
CA LEU A 154 -17.98 -1.29 -5.54
C LEU A 154 -17.66 -0.98 -4.07
N GLY A 155 -17.51 0.29 -3.72
CA GLY A 155 -17.37 0.71 -2.34
C GLY A 155 -16.04 1.37 -1.98
N ALA A 156 -15.19 1.74 -2.93
CA ALA A 156 -14.07 2.64 -2.67
C ALA A 156 -14.59 4.06 -2.38
N ASP A 157 -13.94 4.77 -1.46
CA ASP A 157 -14.26 6.18 -1.16
C ASP A 157 -13.41 7.13 -2.01
N ALA A 158 -12.23 6.69 -2.43
CA ALA A 158 -11.32 7.45 -3.25
C ALA A 158 -10.50 6.54 -4.18
N ILE A 159 -9.95 7.13 -5.23
CA ILE A 159 -9.17 6.43 -6.26
C ILE A 159 -7.79 7.08 -6.38
N ALA A 160 -6.76 6.25 -6.43
CA ALA A 160 -5.40 6.68 -6.75
C ALA A 160 -4.99 6.14 -8.12
N ILE A 161 -4.46 7.03 -8.95
CA ILE A 161 -4.05 6.73 -10.32
C ILE A 161 -2.52 6.84 -10.40
N GLY A 162 -1.90 5.79 -10.90
CA GLY A 162 -0.48 5.78 -11.20
C GLY A 162 -0.23 5.91 -12.71
N THR A 163 0.14 4.80 -13.35
CA THR A 163 0.51 4.73 -14.76
C THR A 163 -0.54 5.32 -15.71
N GLY A 164 -1.82 5.24 -15.37
CA GLY A 164 -2.89 5.80 -16.21
C GLY A 164 -2.87 7.34 -16.33
N SER A 165 -2.07 8.03 -15.52
CA SER A 165 -1.90 9.50 -15.56
C SER A 165 -0.60 9.94 -16.25
N MET A 166 0.23 9.00 -16.70
CA MET A 166 1.50 9.25 -17.42
C MET A 166 1.32 9.14 -18.90
#